data_84bae12531ab8dffcc7418c43cbb40e3
#
_entry.id   84bae12531ab8dffcc7418c43cbb40e3
#
_cell.length_a   1.000
_cell.length_b   1.000
_cell.length_c   1.000
_cell.angle_alpha   90.00
_cell.angle_beta   90.00
_cell.angle_gamma   90.00
#
_symmetry.space_group_name_H-M   'P 1'
#
loop_
_entity.id
_entity.type
_entity.pdbx_description
1 polymer ?
#
loop_
_entity_poly.entity_id
_entity_poly.type
_entity_poly.pdbx_seq_one_letter_code
_entity_poly.pdbx_strand_id
1 'polypeptide(L)' 'MRKEDRIGVRVSVELKKALVQIAKNEDRSLAQVCEIFLKEGASSYKEDGAKFFQRVLARHKRQVEE' A
#
# COMPACT_ATOMS: atom_id res chain seq x y z
N MET A 1 8.76 -7.05 25.08
CA MET A 1 8.12 -7.62 24.05
C MET A 1 7.95 -6.76 22.82
N ARG A 2 8.10 -7.33 21.68
CA ARG A 2 8.00 -6.55 20.51
C ARG A 2 6.61 -6.48 20.03
N LYS A 3 6.23 -5.36 19.60
CA LYS A 3 4.93 -5.23 19.06
C LYS A 3 5.00 -5.24 17.59
N GLU A 4 6.19 -5.13 17.04
CA GLU A 4 6.32 -5.09 15.61
C GLU A 4 6.64 -6.41 15.04
N ASP A 5 6.22 -6.63 13.86
CA ASP A 5 6.48 -7.84 13.17
C ASP A 5 6.91 -7.48 11.77
N ARG A 6 7.44 -8.44 11.02
CA ARG A 6 7.92 -8.17 9.70
C ARG A 6 7.05 -8.75 8.64
N ILE A 7 6.89 -8.02 7.56
CA ILE A 7 6.17 -8.50 6.40
C ILE A 7 7.06 -8.27 5.22
N GLY A 8 7.44 -9.34 4.53
CA GLY A 8 8.26 -9.23 3.36
C GLY A 8 7.41 -9.20 2.11
N VAL A 9 7.43 -8.09 1.40
CA VAL A 9 6.61 -7.93 0.21
C VAL A 9 7.45 -7.42 -0.93
N ARG A 10 7.30 -8.02 -2.09
CA ARG A 10 8.01 -7.56 -3.26
C ARG A 10 7.14 -6.59 -4.01
N VAL A 11 7.73 -5.53 -4.49
CA VAL A 11 6.98 -4.54 -5.24
C VAL A 11 7.72 -4.23 -6.52
N SER A 12 7.04 -3.68 -7.48
CA SER A 12 7.67 -3.34 -8.75
C SER A 12 8.57 -2.13 -8.54
N VAL A 13 9.47 -1.94 -9.47
CA VAL A 13 10.38 -0.81 -9.40
C VAL A 13 9.58 0.49 -9.46
N GLU A 14 8.57 0.53 -10.30
CA GLU A 14 7.75 1.73 -10.41
C GLU A 14 7.05 2.07 -9.10
N LEU A 15 6.52 1.05 -8.43
CA LEU A 15 5.84 1.30 -7.18
C LEU A 15 6.82 1.78 -6.13
N LYS A 16 8.01 1.18 -6.10
CA LYS A 16 9.00 1.59 -5.13
C LYS A 16 9.39 3.04 -5.35
N LYS A 17 9.58 3.44 -6.60
CA LYS A 17 9.94 4.81 -6.89
C LYS A 17 8.85 5.76 -6.43
N ALA A 18 7.60 5.40 -6.66
CA ALA A 18 6.49 6.24 -6.24
C ALA A 18 6.49 6.40 -4.73
N LEU A 19 6.71 5.30 -4.01
CA LEU A 19 6.70 5.35 -2.56
C LEU A 19 7.85 6.19 -2.02
N VAL A 20 9.01 6.08 -2.64
CA VAL A 20 10.15 6.87 -2.22
C VAL A 20 9.87 8.35 -2.44
N GLN A 21 9.24 8.69 -3.55
CA GLN A 21 8.93 10.06 -3.84
C GLN A 21 7.92 10.62 -2.83
N ILE A 22 6.94 9.81 -2.48
CA ILE A 22 5.96 10.23 -1.49
C ILE A 22 6.63 10.46 -0.14
N ALA A 23 7.56 9.56 0.21
CA ALA A 23 8.26 9.70 1.48
C ALA A 23 9.01 11.03 1.53
N LYS A 24 9.62 11.41 0.42
CA LYS A 24 10.34 12.66 0.38
C LYS A 24 9.38 13.84 0.47
N ASN A 25 8.27 13.77 -0.25
CA ASN A 25 7.32 14.86 -0.23
C ASN A 25 6.74 15.09 1.15
N GLU A 26 6.55 13.99 1.90
CA GLU A 26 5.95 14.10 3.21
C GLU A 26 6.97 14.16 4.34
N ASP A 27 8.26 14.13 3.99
CA ASP A 27 9.32 14.15 4.97
C ASP A 27 9.17 12.99 5.96
N ARG A 28 8.93 11.80 5.45
CA ARG A 28 8.80 10.62 6.26
C ARG A 28 9.70 9.53 5.69
N SER A 29 9.97 8.51 6.49
CA SER A 29 10.78 7.41 6.00
C SER A 29 9.94 6.52 5.09
N LEU A 30 10.60 5.77 4.25
CA LEU A 30 9.90 4.85 3.37
C LEU A 30 9.09 3.84 4.19
N ALA A 31 9.67 3.36 5.28
CA ALA A 31 8.96 2.40 6.12
C ALA A 31 7.70 3.00 6.71
N GLN A 32 7.75 4.26 7.11
CA GLN A 32 6.58 4.91 7.66
C GLN A 32 5.48 5.07 6.61
N VAL A 33 5.87 5.42 5.39
CA VAL A 33 4.90 5.59 4.32
C VAL A 33 4.23 4.25 4.05
N CYS A 34 5.01 3.17 3.98
CA CYS A 34 4.44 1.86 3.73
C CYS A 34 3.50 1.45 4.85
N GLU A 35 3.88 1.71 6.09
CA GLU A 35 3.04 1.34 7.20
C GLU A 35 1.71 2.09 7.15
N ILE A 36 1.76 3.37 6.83
CA ILE A 36 0.55 4.16 6.75
C ILE A 36 -0.38 3.63 5.66
N PHE A 37 0.18 3.31 4.49
CA PHE A 37 -0.63 2.79 3.41
C PHE A 37 -1.25 1.45 3.77
N LEU A 38 -0.48 0.60 4.45
CA LEU A 38 -1.00 -0.71 4.83
C LEU A 38 -2.10 -0.57 5.88
N LYS A 39 -1.93 0.33 6.82
CA LYS A 39 -2.94 0.56 7.84
C LYS A 39 -4.21 1.07 7.20
N GLU A 40 -4.06 1.98 6.27
CA GLU A 40 -5.22 2.54 5.61
C GLU A 40 -5.95 1.48 4.81
N GLY A 41 -5.20 0.63 4.12
CA GLY A 41 -5.80 -0.44 3.35
C GLY A 41 -6.53 -1.43 4.25
N ALA A 42 -5.92 -1.79 5.37
CA ALA A 42 -6.55 -2.72 6.29
C ALA A 42 -7.83 -2.13 6.88
N SER A 43 -7.78 -0.84 7.20
CA SER A 43 -8.93 -0.17 7.75
C SER A 43 -10.08 -0.12 6.75
N SER A 44 -9.75 0.16 5.49
CA SER A 44 -10.77 0.20 4.45
C SER A 44 -11.41 -1.17 4.27
N TYR A 45 -10.60 -2.22 4.35
CA TYR A 45 -11.13 -3.55 4.21
C TYR A 45 -12.09 -3.89 5.34
N LYS A 46 -11.77 -3.43 6.55
CA LYS A 46 -12.64 -3.69 7.67
C LYS A 46 -14.00 -3.09 7.47
N GLU A 47 -14.05 -1.95 6.82
CA GLU A 47 -15.33 -1.30 6.59
C GLU A 47 -16.06 -1.86 5.40
N ASP A 48 -15.35 -2.11 4.31
CA ASP A 48 -15.99 -2.52 3.07
C ASP A 48 -15.97 -4.02 2.80
N GLY A 49 -15.13 -4.74 3.50
CA GLY A 49 -15.03 -6.17 3.30
C GLY A 49 -14.55 -6.49 1.89
N ALA A 50 -15.09 -7.53 1.33
CA ALA A 50 -14.66 -7.96 0.01
C ALA A 50 -14.86 -6.91 -1.07
N LYS A 51 -15.75 -5.98 -0.84
CA LYS A 51 -15.98 -4.94 -1.82
C LYS A 51 -14.73 -4.11 -2.04
N PHE A 52 -13.91 -3.98 -1.01
CA PHE A 52 -12.68 -3.24 -1.12
C PHE A 52 -11.82 -3.83 -2.23
N PHE A 53 -11.62 -5.15 -2.21
CA PHE A 53 -10.80 -5.78 -3.22
C PHE A 53 -11.45 -5.73 -4.59
N GLN A 54 -12.75 -5.88 -4.65
CA GLN A 54 -13.43 -5.82 -5.93
C GLN A 54 -13.21 -4.46 -6.59
N ARG A 55 -13.32 -3.41 -5.80
CA ARG A 55 -13.16 -2.07 -6.32
C ARG A 55 -11.73 -1.79 -6.75
N VAL A 56 -10.79 -2.14 -5.88
CA VAL A 56 -9.39 -1.86 -6.13
C VAL A 56 -8.84 -2.69 -7.27
N LEU A 57 -9.17 -3.98 -7.28
CA LEU A 57 -8.66 -4.86 -8.31
C LEU A 57 -9.24 -4.54 -9.68
N ALA A 58 -10.48 -4.10 -9.70
CA ALA A 58 -11.08 -3.72 -10.97
C ALA A 58 -10.34 -2.53 -11.55
N ARG A 59 -9.95 -1.59 -10.69
CA ARG A 59 -9.24 -0.43 -11.14
C ARG A 59 -7.85 -0.78 -11.65
N HIS A 60 -7.16 -1.67 -10.91
CA HIS A 60 -5.83 -2.07 -11.30
C HIS A 60 -5.83 -2.92 -12.56
N LYS A 61 -6.85 -3.72 -12.70
CA LYS A 61 -6.96 -4.54 -13.87
C LYS A 61 -7.00 -3.69 -15.11
N ARG A 62 -7.73 -2.59 -15.03
CA ARG A 62 -7.84 -1.73 -16.15
C ARG A 62 -6.49 -1.15 -16.52
N GLN A 63 -5.67 -0.84 -15.55
CA GLN A 63 -4.37 -0.31 -15.81
C GLN A 63 -3.41 -1.33 -16.36
N VAL A 64 -3.48 -2.51 -15.87
CA VAL A 64 -2.59 -3.56 -16.30
C VAL A 64 -2.85 -4.04 -17.67
N GLU A 65 -4.06 -3.95 -18.05
CA GLU A 65 -4.40 -4.40 -19.31
C GLU A 65 -3.83 -3.68 -20.42
N GLU A 66 -3.21 -2.66 -20.32
CA GLU A 66 -2.72 -1.96 -21.38
C GLU A 66 -1.72 -2.48 -22.09
#